data_fda3a04f0e022ef9a99519ebb94db1f1
#
_entry.id   fda3a04f0e022ef9a99519ebb94db1f1
#
_cell.length_a   1.000
_cell.length_b   1.000
_cell.length_c   1.000
_cell.angle_alpha   90.00
_cell.angle_beta   90.00
_cell.angle_gamma   90.00
#
_symmetry.space_group_name_H-M   'P 1'
#
loop_
_entity.id
_entity.type
_entity.pdbx_description
1 polymer ?
#
loop_
_entity_poly.entity_id
_entity_poly.type
_entity_poly.pdbx_seq_one_letter_code
_entity_poly.pdbx_strand_id
1 'polypeptide(L)'
;DDVAAEVGPAPEPAPTSSEAAPIARVTDLTIGYDQDAPVRSGINLTLERGVSTCIVGANGAGKSTFALTLAGLLKPIAGTVEAETSDGTHGDPHEWSSKQLLGRMSMVFQEPEYQFLASTVAEELAIGPRAAGMSEEEIMPLVEEHMEALGLAKLARANPMTLSGGEKRRLSVATALVSAPELLILDEPTFGQDRGTWLGLVRLLRAALARGVTLVSITHDPAFVAAMGQRVVDLGSLGSRGGGELRDFAESALASSLDEADSVRASRTSVGSESGDSADATIIGDATGAGAPAGQVPASAATSGAARMGAPASARAPRRGLLTRTNPVARVLALLVATTPLLITIDPVSAGVALALELSLIPLSGVSARSFFLKATPLLVAAPLGALSMLLYAAPGGHVYWSFGPAAISDHSMWLALGIALRMCALVIPAIALLDRIDPTDMGDGLAQILHLPARPVLAALAGARMTSLMAADWKALERARRARGVGDASRISSFLRGSFSLLVFALRRSGKLATTMEARGFGTSGARTWARPSRLRAADASLIAVAIAVPTIALTVSVWVGTFALVGR
;
A
#
# COMPACT_ATOMS: atom_id res chain seq x y z
N ASP A 1 22.85 5.24 -24.31
CA ASP A 1 23.26 4.24 -25.33
C ASP A 1 24.70 3.74 -25.14
N ASP A 2 25.56 4.49 -24.46
CA ASP A 2 27.00 4.13 -24.29
C ASP A 2 27.28 3.23 -23.07
N VAL A 3 26.33 3.11 -22.13
CA VAL A 3 26.55 2.42 -20.85
C VAL A 3 26.53 0.88 -21.00
N ALA A 4 25.64 0.37 -21.85
CA ALA A 4 25.57 -1.04 -22.17
C ALA A 4 26.80 -1.52 -22.97
N ALA A 5 27.40 -0.63 -23.77
CA ALA A 5 28.61 -0.91 -24.56
C ALA A 5 29.86 -1.10 -23.65
N GLU A 6 29.96 -0.42 -22.52
CA GLU A 6 31.07 -0.59 -21.58
C GLU A 6 31.06 -1.93 -20.84
N VAL A 7 29.88 -2.50 -20.63
CA VAL A 7 29.70 -3.76 -19.88
C VAL A 7 29.67 -4.95 -20.81
N GLY A 8 29.37 -4.76 -22.09
CA GLY A 8 29.14 -5.80 -23.08
C GLY A 8 27.79 -6.52 -22.91
N PRO A 9 27.42 -7.43 -23.81
CA PRO A 9 26.17 -8.18 -23.76
C PRO A 9 26.08 -9.06 -22.51
N ALA A 10 24.85 -9.51 -22.20
CA ALA A 10 24.63 -10.46 -21.11
C ALA A 10 25.54 -11.70 -21.31
N PRO A 11 26.16 -12.23 -20.24
CA PRO A 11 26.96 -13.43 -20.34
C PRO A 11 26.10 -14.57 -20.87
N GLU A 12 26.69 -15.43 -21.72
CA GLU A 12 25.98 -16.64 -22.15
C GLU A 12 25.67 -17.52 -20.94
N PRO A 13 24.46 -18.13 -20.87
CA PRO A 13 24.16 -19.06 -19.80
C PRO A 13 25.21 -20.17 -19.79
N ALA A 14 25.75 -20.47 -18.62
CA ALA A 14 26.63 -21.63 -18.48
C ALA A 14 25.88 -22.85 -19.00
N PRO A 15 26.54 -23.80 -19.71
CA PRO A 15 25.90 -24.99 -20.21
C PRO A 15 25.30 -25.73 -19.02
N THR A 16 24.01 -25.57 -18.83
CA THR A 16 23.25 -26.34 -17.85
C THR A 16 23.25 -27.76 -18.34
N SER A 17 23.79 -28.67 -17.55
CA SER A 17 23.59 -30.10 -17.79
C SER A 17 22.06 -30.27 -17.93
N SER A 18 21.62 -30.89 -19.00
CA SER A 18 20.20 -31.14 -19.37
C SER A 18 19.37 -31.85 -18.27
N GLU A 19 19.98 -32.16 -17.13
CA GLU A 19 19.41 -32.91 -16.02
C GLU A 19 19.24 -32.05 -14.72
N ALA A 20 19.68 -30.78 -14.70
CA ALA A 20 19.54 -29.98 -13.48
C ALA A 20 18.08 -29.58 -13.28
N ALA A 21 17.49 -29.93 -12.12
CA ALA A 21 16.16 -29.52 -11.74
C ALA A 21 16.06 -27.97 -11.67
N PRO A 22 14.94 -27.37 -12.10
CA PRO A 22 14.75 -25.91 -12.03
C PRO A 22 14.78 -25.45 -10.58
N ILE A 23 15.25 -24.21 -10.34
CA ILE A 23 15.27 -23.64 -8.99
C ILE A 23 13.86 -23.29 -8.49
N ALA A 24 12.97 -22.92 -9.41
CA ALA A 24 11.56 -22.68 -9.08
C ALA A 24 10.64 -22.96 -10.28
N ARG A 25 9.46 -23.48 -10.00
CA ARG A 25 8.39 -23.72 -10.95
C ARG A 25 7.11 -23.06 -10.46
N VAL A 26 6.49 -22.30 -11.33
CA VAL A 26 5.23 -21.59 -11.09
C VAL A 26 4.17 -22.21 -11.98
N THR A 27 3.06 -22.70 -11.41
CA THR A 27 2.00 -23.39 -12.15
C THR A 27 0.65 -22.76 -11.86
N ASP A 28 -0.02 -22.30 -12.91
CA ASP A 28 -1.36 -21.66 -12.91
C ASP A 28 -1.54 -20.63 -11.79
N LEU A 29 -0.48 -19.85 -11.55
CA LEU A 29 -0.41 -18.95 -10.40
C LEU A 29 -1.34 -17.75 -10.57
N THR A 30 -2.14 -17.51 -9.54
CA THR A 30 -2.97 -16.31 -9.37
C THR A 30 -2.44 -15.48 -8.20
N ILE A 31 -2.11 -14.22 -8.47
CA ILE A 31 -1.49 -13.29 -7.53
C ILE A 31 -2.39 -12.10 -7.21
N GLY A 32 -2.28 -11.59 -5.99
CA GLY A 32 -3.00 -10.40 -5.54
C GLY A 32 -2.91 -10.22 -4.03
N TYR A 33 -3.40 -9.07 -3.56
CA TYR A 33 -3.47 -8.74 -2.13
C TYR A 33 -4.85 -9.05 -1.52
N ASP A 34 -5.86 -9.26 -2.37
CA ASP A 34 -7.24 -9.56 -2.00
C ASP A 34 -7.71 -10.75 -2.84
N GLN A 35 -8.30 -11.75 -2.19
CA GLN A 35 -8.84 -12.94 -2.85
C GLN A 35 -9.96 -12.61 -3.84
N ASP A 36 -10.75 -11.58 -3.54
CA ASP A 36 -11.85 -11.15 -4.40
C ASP A 36 -11.40 -10.26 -5.58
N ALA A 37 -10.12 -9.83 -5.59
CA ALA A 37 -9.57 -8.91 -6.58
C ALA A 37 -8.14 -9.31 -6.96
N PRO A 38 -7.97 -10.41 -7.72
CA PRO A 38 -6.65 -10.82 -8.18
C PRO A 38 -6.05 -9.78 -9.11
N VAL A 39 -4.75 -9.56 -8.99
CA VAL A 39 -3.98 -8.68 -9.88
C VAL A 39 -3.74 -9.38 -11.22
N ARG A 40 -3.42 -10.68 -11.17
CA ARG A 40 -3.19 -11.50 -12.35
C ARG A 40 -3.42 -12.98 -12.06
N SER A 41 -3.81 -13.74 -13.10
CA SER A 41 -4.08 -15.18 -13.02
C SER A 41 -3.45 -15.93 -14.21
N GLY A 42 -3.23 -17.23 -14.04
CA GLY A 42 -2.79 -18.13 -15.09
C GLY A 42 -1.29 -17.99 -15.42
N ILE A 43 -0.45 -17.57 -14.46
CA ILE A 43 0.99 -17.42 -14.68
C ILE A 43 1.65 -18.80 -14.62
N ASN A 44 2.37 -19.15 -15.68
CA ASN A 44 3.18 -20.36 -15.76
C ASN A 44 4.62 -19.97 -16.13
N LEU A 45 5.59 -20.33 -15.30
CA LEU A 45 7.00 -19.98 -15.48
C LEU A 45 7.90 -21.00 -14.80
N THR A 46 8.96 -21.42 -15.48
CA THR A 46 10.03 -22.23 -14.90
C THR A 46 11.30 -21.39 -14.87
N LEU A 47 11.99 -21.35 -13.74
CA LEU A 47 13.25 -20.65 -13.54
C LEU A 47 14.39 -21.64 -13.46
N GLU A 48 15.39 -21.47 -14.30
CA GLU A 48 16.57 -22.34 -14.40
C GLU A 48 17.66 -21.86 -13.46
N ARG A 49 18.42 -22.79 -12.86
CA ARG A 49 19.54 -22.48 -11.96
C ARG A 49 20.67 -21.76 -12.70
N GLY A 50 21.25 -20.75 -12.04
CA GLY A 50 22.38 -20.01 -12.59
C GLY A 50 22.04 -19.13 -13.80
N VAL A 51 20.77 -18.94 -14.11
CA VAL A 51 20.29 -18.10 -15.22
C VAL A 51 19.76 -16.76 -14.71
N SER A 52 20.08 -15.68 -15.42
CA SER A 52 19.52 -14.36 -15.18
C SER A 52 18.26 -14.13 -16.01
N THR A 53 17.11 -14.10 -15.38
CA THR A 53 15.82 -13.87 -16.01
C THR A 53 15.33 -12.45 -15.74
N CYS A 54 15.12 -11.65 -16.79
CA CYS A 54 14.52 -10.33 -16.70
C CYS A 54 13.00 -10.42 -16.95
N ILE A 55 12.21 -9.92 -15.99
CA ILE A 55 10.74 -9.85 -16.10
C ILE A 55 10.36 -8.42 -16.46
N VAL A 56 9.75 -8.27 -17.62
CA VAL A 56 9.29 -6.99 -18.17
C VAL A 56 7.76 -6.95 -18.24
N GLY A 57 7.18 -5.84 -18.66
CA GLY A 57 5.74 -5.67 -18.84
C GLY A 57 5.24 -4.29 -18.39
N ALA A 58 4.02 -3.92 -18.76
CA ALA A 58 3.42 -2.62 -18.49
C ALA A 58 3.36 -2.28 -16.99
N ASN A 59 3.27 -0.97 -16.68
CA ASN A 59 3.02 -0.53 -15.30
C ASN A 59 1.66 -1.04 -14.81
N GLY A 60 1.64 -1.65 -13.60
CA GLY A 60 0.43 -2.26 -13.05
C GLY A 60 0.17 -3.70 -13.50
N ALA A 61 1.04 -4.32 -14.32
CA ALA A 61 0.91 -5.72 -14.75
C ALA A 61 1.07 -6.74 -13.62
N GLY A 62 1.43 -6.31 -12.41
CA GLY A 62 1.59 -7.19 -11.25
C GLY A 62 3.01 -7.70 -11.02
N LYS A 63 4.02 -7.10 -11.66
CA LYS A 63 5.43 -7.55 -11.58
C LYS A 63 5.95 -7.63 -10.15
N SER A 64 5.84 -6.55 -9.36
CA SER A 64 6.27 -6.55 -7.94
C SER A 64 5.43 -7.50 -7.08
N THR A 65 4.14 -7.69 -7.40
CA THR A 65 3.28 -8.67 -6.72
C THR A 65 3.76 -10.10 -7.02
N PHE A 66 4.14 -10.37 -8.28
CA PHE A 66 4.75 -11.63 -8.69
C PHE A 66 6.07 -11.89 -7.96
N ALA A 67 6.97 -10.90 -7.92
CA ALA A 67 8.24 -11.00 -7.18
C ALA A 67 8.04 -11.35 -5.70
N LEU A 68 7.11 -10.65 -5.03
CA LEU A 68 6.77 -10.93 -3.63
C LEU A 68 6.21 -12.35 -3.43
N THR A 69 5.39 -12.82 -4.37
CA THR A 69 4.83 -14.18 -4.30
C THR A 69 5.90 -15.23 -4.56
N LEU A 70 6.75 -15.03 -5.57
CA LEU A 70 7.88 -15.91 -5.88
C LEU A 70 8.86 -16.00 -4.69
N ALA A 71 9.14 -14.87 -4.01
CA ALA A 71 10.01 -14.80 -2.84
C ALA A 71 9.36 -15.41 -1.57
N GLY A 72 8.16 -15.95 -1.62
CA GLY A 72 7.43 -16.46 -0.45
C GLY A 72 6.97 -15.37 0.54
N LEU A 73 6.98 -14.09 0.14
CA LEU A 73 6.63 -12.94 0.98
C LEU A 73 5.16 -12.52 0.84
N LEU A 74 4.46 -13.07 -0.14
CA LEU A 74 3.04 -12.87 -0.37
C LEU A 74 2.40 -14.22 -0.73
N LYS A 75 1.31 -14.56 -0.03
CA LYS A 75 0.60 -15.81 -0.29
C LYS A 75 -0.05 -15.80 -1.66
N PRO A 76 0.09 -16.86 -2.48
CA PRO A 76 -0.68 -17.01 -3.70
C PRO A 76 -2.19 -17.05 -3.41
N ILE A 77 -2.99 -16.52 -4.32
CA ILE A 77 -4.46 -16.63 -4.25
C ILE A 77 -4.90 -18.01 -4.74
N ALA A 78 -4.28 -18.50 -5.82
CA ALA A 78 -4.48 -19.84 -6.38
C ALA A 78 -3.23 -20.25 -7.18
N GLY A 79 -3.13 -21.53 -7.53
CA GLY A 79 -1.95 -22.09 -8.18
C GLY A 79 -0.82 -22.35 -7.19
N THR A 80 0.35 -22.75 -7.69
CA THR A 80 1.49 -23.15 -6.86
C THR A 80 2.77 -22.45 -7.28
N VAL A 81 3.64 -22.20 -6.29
CA VAL A 81 5.05 -21.88 -6.47
C VAL A 81 5.84 -22.99 -5.79
N GLU A 82 6.56 -23.77 -6.55
CA GLU A 82 7.42 -24.83 -6.04
C GLU A 82 8.87 -24.43 -6.25
N ALA A 83 9.63 -24.34 -5.19
CA ALA A 83 11.06 -24.09 -5.25
C ALA A 83 11.83 -25.31 -4.72
N GLU A 84 13.00 -25.56 -5.32
CA GLU A 84 13.91 -26.61 -4.92
C GLU A 84 15.30 -26.02 -4.79
N THR A 85 15.92 -26.18 -3.64
CA THR A 85 17.25 -25.64 -3.33
C THR A 85 18.29 -26.75 -3.29
N SER A 86 19.56 -26.38 -3.36
CA SER A 86 20.69 -27.35 -3.45
C SER A 86 20.82 -28.24 -2.22
N ASP A 87 20.29 -27.79 -1.05
CA ASP A 87 20.29 -28.57 0.19
C ASP A 87 19.12 -29.57 0.29
N GLY A 88 18.33 -29.73 -0.78
CA GLY A 88 17.19 -30.63 -0.83
C GLY A 88 15.89 -30.09 -0.22
N THR A 89 15.87 -28.81 0.21
CA THR A 89 14.63 -28.17 0.64
C THR A 89 13.76 -27.89 -0.58
N HIS A 90 12.52 -28.40 -0.59
CA HIS A 90 11.56 -28.19 -1.67
C HIS A 90 10.18 -27.81 -1.13
N GLY A 91 9.36 -27.18 -1.95
CA GLY A 91 7.97 -26.80 -1.63
C GLY A 91 7.66 -25.33 -1.88
N ASP A 92 6.53 -24.88 -1.34
CA ASP A 92 6.11 -23.46 -1.44
C ASP A 92 6.97 -22.57 -0.54
N PRO A 93 7.71 -21.59 -1.07
CA PRO A 93 8.50 -20.66 -0.27
C PRO A 93 7.67 -19.86 0.74
N HIS A 94 6.35 -19.72 0.52
CA HIS A 94 5.48 -19.03 1.47
C HIS A 94 5.33 -19.82 2.79
N GLU A 95 5.42 -21.13 2.74
CA GLU A 95 5.32 -22.01 3.91
C GLU A 95 6.64 -22.13 4.68
N TRP A 96 7.76 -21.72 4.08
CA TRP A 96 9.07 -21.76 4.74
C TRP A 96 9.14 -20.73 5.87
N SER A 97 9.83 -21.07 6.95
CA SER A 97 10.18 -20.10 7.99
C SER A 97 11.13 -19.03 7.45
N SER A 98 11.23 -17.89 8.14
CA SER A 98 12.16 -16.82 7.74
C SER A 98 13.61 -17.30 7.70
N LYS A 99 14.00 -18.19 8.61
CA LYS A 99 15.33 -18.82 8.62
C LYS A 99 15.55 -19.77 7.45
N GLN A 100 14.52 -20.48 7.01
CA GLN A 100 14.61 -21.35 5.83
C GLN A 100 14.69 -20.55 4.52
N LEU A 101 14.06 -19.37 4.47
CA LEU A 101 14.21 -18.47 3.32
C LEU A 101 15.62 -17.90 3.22
N LEU A 102 16.24 -17.57 4.37
CA LEU A 102 17.57 -16.99 4.42
C LEU A 102 18.62 -17.94 3.80
N GLY A 103 19.48 -17.42 2.93
CA GLY A 103 20.48 -18.21 2.20
C GLY A 103 19.94 -18.98 0.99
N ARG A 104 18.63 -19.17 0.89
CA ARG A 104 18.00 -19.83 -0.26
C ARG A 104 17.43 -18.81 -1.23
N MET A 105 16.61 -17.90 -0.72
CA MET A 105 15.92 -16.88 -1.54
C MET A 105 16.06 -15.52 -0.86
N SER A 106 16.56 -14.53 -1.60
CA SER A 106 16.65 -13.15 -1.11
C SER A 106 15.94 -12.21 -2.08
N MET A 107 15.40 -11.11 -1.55
CA MET A 107 14.73 -10.10 -2.34
C MET A 107 15.25 -8.70 -2.03
N VAL A 108 15.54 -7.94 -3.09
CA VAL A 108 15.82 -6.51 -3.06
C VAL A 108 14.55 -5.77 -3.45
N PHE A 109 14.00 -4.99 -2.52
CA PHE A 109 12.75 -4.25 -2.73
C PHE A 109 12.98 -2.98 -3.55
N GLN A 110 11.93 -2.49 -4.19
CA GLN A 110 11.96 -1.25 -4.97
C GLN A 110 12.39 -0.05 -4.12
N GLU A 111 11.92 0.06 -2.86
CA GLU A 111 12.36 1.07 -1.89
C GLU A 111 13.34 0.44 -0.89
N PRO A 112 14.66 0.75 -0.96
CA PRO A 112 15.67 0.15 -0.09
C PRO A 112 15.44 0.40 1.39
N GLU A 113 14.82 1.53 1.72
CA GLU A 113 14.63 1.98 3.10
C GLU A 113 13.80 1.00 3.95
N TYR A 114 12.89 0.24 3.33
CA TYR A 114 12.11 -0.78 4.05
C TYR A 114 12.94 -1.99 4.52
N GLN A 115 14.10 -2.21 3.90
CA GLN A 115 14.99 -3.32 4.27
C GLN A 115 15.86 -3.02 5.47
N PHE A 116 16.09 -1.73 5.81
CA PHE A 116 17.03 -1.35 6.83
C PHE A 116 16.45 -1.49 8.24
N LEU A 117 17.14 -2.30 9.05
CA LEU A 117 16.72 -2.69 10.39
C LEU A 117 17.72 -2.25 11.48
N ALA A 118 18.98 -1.96 11.10
CA ALA A 118 20.05 -1.60 12.01
C ALA A 118 20.31 -0.08 12.04
N SER A 119 21.09 0.35 13.02
CA SER A 119 21.50 1.73 13.21
C SER A 119 22.73 2.12 12.40
N THR A 120 23.55 1.16 11.97
CA THR A 120 24.75 1.37 11.17
C THR A 120 24.79 0.46 9.94
N VAL A 121 25.55 0.87 8.92
CA VAL A 121 25.74 0.10 7.68
C VAL A 121 26.38 -1.27 7.96
N ALA A 122 27.39 -1.33 8.83
CA ALA A 122 28.06 -2.57 9.18
C ALA A 122 27.11 -3.56 9.89
N GLU A 123 26.37 -3.07 10.88
CA GLU A 123 25.34 -3.88 11.56
C GLU A 123 24.23 -4.34 10.62
N GLU A 124 23.86 -3.51 9.64
CA GLU A 124 22.85 -3.83 8.65
C GLU A 124 23.27 -5.05 7.80
N LEU A 125 24.53 -5.11 7.39
CA LEU A 125 25.08 -6.26 6.66
C LEU A 125 25.18 -7.51 7.54
N ALA A 126 25.48 -7.35 8.83
CA ALA A 126 25.62 -8.45 9.78
C ALA A 126 24.30 -9.17 10.14
N ILE A 127 23.14 -8.57 9.90
CA ILE A 127 21.82 -9.15 10.31
C ILE A 127 21.60 -10.54 9.70
N GLY A 128 21.78 -10.68 8.38
CA GLY A 128 21.56 -11.95 7.68
C GLY A 128 22.48 -13.07 8.18
N PRO A 129 23.81 -12.90 8.12
CA PRO A 129 24.76 -13.88 8.63
C PRO A 129 24.53 -14.25 10.11
N ARG A 130 24.21 -13.27 10.96
CA ARG A 130 23.87 -13.52 12.37
C ARG A 130 22.59 -14.33 12.53
N ALA A 131 21.56 -14.06 11.70
CA ALA A 131 20.33 -14.85 11.70
C ALA A 131 20.55 -16.28 11.20
N ALA A 132 21.54 -16.49 10.31
CA ALA A 132 21.99 -17.81 9.88
C ALA A 132 22.76 -18.58 10.96
N GLY A 133 23.18 -17.91 12.04
CA GLY A 133 23.89 -18.53 13.16
C GLY A 133 25.42 -18.49 13.04
N MET A 134 25.97 -17.66 12.13
CA MET A 134 27.41 -17.44 12.03
C MET A 134 27.97 -16.72 13.27
N SER A 135 29.21 -17.02 13.62
CA SER A 135 29.93 -16.34 14.70
C SER A 135 30.34 -14.91 14.31
N GLU A 136 30.52 -14.02 15.28
CA GLU A 136 30.96 -12.64 14.98
C GLU A 136 32.37 -12.62 14.33
N GLU A 137 33.19 -13.62 14.61
CA GLU A 137 34.51 -13.79 14.00
C GLU A 137 34.43 -14.10 12.49
N GLU A 138 33.41 -14.83 12.06
CA GLU A 138 33.12 -15.12 10.65
C GLU A 138 32.40 -13.97 9.95
N ILE A 139 31.53 -13.26 10.67
CA ILE A 139 30.71 -12.17 10.13
C ILE A 139 31.55 -10.95 9.78
N MET A 140 32.50 -10.54 10.65
CA MET A 140 33.26 -9.30 10.47
C MET A 140 34.06 -9.25 9.16
N PRO A 141 34.84 -10.28 8.80
CA PRO A 141 35.55 -10.29 7.51
C PRO A 141 34.60 -10.26 6.31
N LEU A 142 33.47 -10.98 6.39
CA LEU A 142 32.48 -11.03 5.33
C LEU A 142 31.82 -9.65 5.12
N VAL A 143 31.51 -8.94 6.20
CA VAL A 143 30.94 -7.58 6.15
C VAL A 143 31.96 -6.60 5.58
N GLU A 144 33.22 -6.67 5.97
CA GLU A 144 34.29 -5.82 5.44
C GLU A 144 34.49 -6.03 3.93
N GLU A 145 34.56 -7.29 3.47
CA GLU A 145 34.65 -7.62 2.05
C GLU A 145 33.51 -6.99 1.24
N HIS A 146 32.26 -7.15 1.70
CA HIS A 146 31.10 -6.60 0.99
C HIS A 146 31.05 -5.07 1.01
N MET A 147 31.49 -4.45 2.12
CA MET A 147 31.60 -2.98 2.19
C MET A 147 32.64 -2.42 1.25
N GLU A 148 33.79 -3.07 1.13
CA GLU A 148 34.86 -2.67 0.21
C GLU A 148 34.41 -2.85 -1.25
N ALA A 149 33.87 -4.00 -1.59
CA ALA A 149 33.39 -4.30 -2.95
C ALA A 149 32.34 -3.29 -3.45
N LEU A 150 31.57 -2.67 -2.55
CA LEU A 150 30.50 -1.73 -2.86
C LEU A 150 30.87 -0.26 -2.63
N GLY A 151 32.11 0.02 -2.19
CA GLY A 151 32.55 1.36 -1.85
C GLY A 151 31.83 1.98 -0.66
N LEU A 152 31.38 1.15 0.29
CA LEU A 152 30.68 1.55 1.52
C LEU A 152 31.58 1.54 2.76
N ALA A 153 32.85 1.16 2.66
CA ALA A 153 33.76 1.00 3.79
C ALA A 153 33.88 2.28 4.67
N LYS A 154 33.92 3.47 4.05
CA LYS A 154 33.96 4.76 4.77
C LYS A 154 32.65 5.09 5.49
N LEU A 155 31.59 4.40 5.19
CA LEU A 155 30.23 4.60 5.72
C LEU A 155 29.81 3.53 6.73
N ALA A 156 30.74 2.68 7.17
CA ALA A 156 30.47 1.55 8.08
C ALA A 156 29.66 1.95 9.33
N ARG A 157 29.96 3.11 9.91
CA ARG A 157 29.30 3.67 11.11
C ARG A 157 28.15 4.61 10.80
N ALA A 158 27.91 4.92 9.52
CA ALA A 158 26.81 5.80 9.13
C ALA A 158 25.44 5.11 9.32
N ASN A 159 24.41 5.91 9.58
CA ASN A 159 23.06 5.38 9.63
C ASN A 159 22.56 5.12 8.20
N PRO A 160 22.05 3.91 7.88
CA PRO A 160 21.54 3.57 6.54
C PRO A 160 20.52 4.57 5.98
N MET A 161 19.72 5.20 6.84
CA MET A 161 18.71 6.18 6.43
C MET A 161 19.32 7.50 5.94
N THR A 162 20.56 7.83 6.34
CA THR A 162 21.23 9.07 5.94
C THR A 162 22.00 8.97 4.63
N LEU A 163 22.16 7.77 4.11
CA LEU A 163 22.85 7.51 2.84
C LEU A 163 22.14 8.17 1.65
N SER A 164 22.91 8.47 0.61
CA SER A 164 22.37 8.86 -0.70
C SER A 164 21.52 7.72 -1.33
N GLY A 165 20.71 8.03 -2.32
CA GLY A 165 19.88 7.02 -2.99
C GLY A 165 20.69 5.86 -3.58
N GLY A 166 21.83 6.18 -4.23
CA GLY A 166 22.73 5.18 -4.79
C GLY A 166 23.41 4.31 -3.73
N GLU A 167 23.89 4.90 -2.63
CA GLU A 167 24.47 4.16 -1.51
C GLU A 167 23.46 3.24 -0.83
N LYS A 168 22.22 3.72 -0.61
CA LYS A 168 21.12 2.88 -0.09
C LYS A 168 20.84 1.68 -1.00
N ARG A 169 20.84 1.89 -2.31
CA ARG A 169 20.60 0.79 -3.26
C ARG A 169 21.74 -0.22 -3.22
N ARG A 170 23.00 0.22 -3.22
CA ARG A 170 24.14 -0.67 -3.07
C ARG A 170 24.09 -1.45 -1.76
N LEU A 171 23.79 -0.78 -0.65
CA LEU A 171 23.61 -1.44 0.65
C LEU A 171 22.47 -2.48 0.60
N SER A 172 21.34 -2.15 0.00
CA SER A 172 20.20 -3.06 -0.14
C SER A 172 20.55 -4.34 -0.90
N VAL A 173 21.32 -4.22 -1.99
CA VAL A 173 21.81 -5.39 -2.74
C VAL A 173 22.85 -6.17 -1.94
N ALA A 174 23.76 -5.48 -1.25
CA ALA A 174 24.75 -6.12 -0.38
C ALA A 174 24.09 -6.96 0.72
N THR A 175 23.07 -6.41 1.37
CA THR A 175 22.34 -7.12 2.44
C THR A 175 21.63 -8.38 1.94
N ALA A 176 21.25 -8.43 0.66
CA ALA A 176 20.68 -9.63 0.05
C ALA A 176 21.76 -10.65 -0.33
N LEU A 177 22.92 -10.18 -0.83
CA LEU A 177 24.02 -11.03 -1.30
C LEU A 177 24.88 -11.61 -0.17
N VAL A 178 25.05 -10.89 0.94
CA VAL A 178 25.86 -11.34 2.08
C VAL A 178 25.40 -12.67 2.67
N SER A 179 24.12 -13.01 2.49
CA SER A 179 23.55 -14.31 2.89
C SER A 179 23.74 -15.42 1.86
N ALA A 180 24.48 -15.17 0.77
CA ALA A 180 24.76 -16.09 -0.33
C ALA A 180 23.52 -16.85 -0.84
N PRO A 181 22.48 -16.17 -1.32
CA PRO A 181 21.25 -16.82 -1.76
C PRO A 181 21.46 -17.61 -3.05
N GLU A 182 20.71 -18.71 -3.21
CA GLU A 182 20.67 -19.44 -4.48
C GLU A 182 19.80 -18.71 -5.53
N LEU A 183 18.73 -18.05 -5.07
CA LEU A 183 17.86 -17.21 -5.90
C LEU A 183 17.79 -15.79 -5.34
N LEU A 184 18.23 -14.81 -6.13
CA LEU A 184 18.13 -13.40 -5.83
C LEU A 184 17.09 -12.74 -6.73
N ILE A 185 16.07 -12.15 -6.11
CA ILE A 185 14.98 -11.45 -6.78
C ILE A 185 15.19 -9.94 -6.58
N LEU A 186 15.16 -9.18 -7.68
CA LEU A 186 15.44 -7.74 -7.70
C LEU A 186 14.23 -7.00 -8.28
N ASP A 187 13.68 -6.04 -7.52
CA ASP A 187 12.57 -5.20 -7.99
C ASP A 187 13.09 -3.80 -8.31
N GLU A 188 13.12 -3.46 -9.61
CA GLU A 188 13.62 -2.20 -10.19
C GLU A 188 15.03 -1.82 -9.67
N PRO A 189 16.07 -2.67 -9.84
CA PRO A 189 17.37 -2.48 -9.20
C PRO A 189 18.11 -1.22 -9.65
N THR A 190 17.87 -0.72 -10.85
CA THR A 190 18.60 0.42 -11.46
C THR A 190 17.83 1.74 -11.42
N PHE A 191 16.59 1.74 -10.91
CA PHE A 191 15.75 2.93 -10.92
C PHE A 191 16.39 4.12 -10.18
N GLY A 192 16.51 5.26 -10.87
CA GLY A 192 17.04 6.51 -10.30
C GLY A 192 18.54 6.49 -9.99
N GLN A 193 19.32 5.61 -10.61
CA GLN A 193 20.76 5.50 -10.43
C GLN A 193 21.52 6.38 -11.43
N ASP A 194 22.64 6.96 -10.97
CA ASP A 194 23.65 7.55 -11.85
C ASP A 194 24.43 6.44 -12.55
N ARG A 195 25.15 6.82 -13.64
CA ARG A 195 25.93 5.89 -14.47
C ARG A 195 26.94 5.07 -13.67
N GLY A 196 27.66 5.70 -12.74
CA GLY A 196 28.70 5.01 -11.96
C GLY A 196 28.10 3.95 -11.03
N THR A 197 27.01 4.30 -10.37
CA THR A 197 26.26 3.39 -9.48
C THR A 197 25.65 2.24 -10.27
N TRP A 198 25.07 2.50 -11.45
CA TRP A 198 24.52 1.51 -12.35
C TRP A 198 25.58 0.48 -12.77
N LEU A 199 26.74 0.95 -13.25
CA LEU A 199 27.86 0.07 -13.66
C LEU A 199 28.37 -0.79 -12.49
N GLY A 200 28.53 -0.20 -11.31
CA GLY A 200 28.93 -0.94 -10.11
C GLY A 200 27.94 -2.05 -9.74
N LEU A 201 26.64 -1.75 -9.83
CA LEU A 201 25.59 -2.73 -9.55
C LEU A 201 25.59 -3.89 -10.57
N VAL A 202 25.67 -3.61 -11.86
CA VAL A 202 25.71 -4.64 -12.90
C VAL A 202 26.94 -5.53 -12.76
N ARG A 203 28.12 -4.97 -12.47
CA ARG A 203 29.34 -5.75 -12.21
C ARG A 203 29.17 -6.69 -11.02
N LEU A 204 28.57 -6.19 -9.93
CA LEU A 204 28.30 -7.00 -8.74
C LEU A 204 27.34 -8.16 -9.03
N LEU A 205 26.26 -7.89 -9.75
CA LEU A 205 25.27 -8.91 -10.12
C LEU A 205 25.86 -9.95 -11.10
N ARG A 206 26.71 -9.53 -12.03
CA ARG A 206 27.44 -10.45 -12.92
C ARG A 206 28.41 -11.34 -12.13
N ALA A 207 29.11 -10.79 -11.15
CA ALA A 207 29.97 -11.58 -10.27
C ALA A 207 29.16 -12.58 -9.43
N ALA A 208 27.96 -12.22 -8.97
CA ALA A 208 27.06 -13.15 -8.28
C ALA A 208 26.57 -14.26 -9.22
N LEU A 209 26.16 -13.92 -10.45
CA LEU A 209 25.76 -14.88 -11.47
C LEU A 209 26.89 -15.87 -11.82
N ALA A 210 28.13 -15.37 -11.97
CA ALA A 210 29.30 -16.21 -12.22
C ALA A 210 29.62 -17.18 -11.06
N ARG A 211 29.17 -16.87 -9.84
CA ARG A 211 29.26 -17.78 -8.68
C ARG A 211 28.08 -18.77 -8.60
N GLY A 212 27.18 -18.77 -9.58
CA GLY A 212 26.04 -19.69 -9.65
C GLY A 212 24.74 -19.17 -9.03
N VAL A 213 24.68 -17.91 -8.56
CA VAL A 213 23.43 -17.32 -8.08
C VAL A 213 22.44 -17.15 -9.22
N THR A 214 21.22 -17.64 -9.06
CA THR A 214 20.14 -17.42 -10.02
C THR A 214 19.56 -16.02 -9.80
N LEU A 215 19.35 -15.27 -10.87
CA LEU A 215 18.82 -13.90 -10.79
C LEU A 215 17.43 -13.79 -11.44
N VAL A 216 16.52 -13.13 -10.75
CA VAL A 216 15.23 -12.69 -11.31
C VAL A 216 15.11 -11.19 -11.12
N SER A 217 15.14 -10.44 -12.21
CA SER A 217 15.12 -8.97 -12.16
C SER A 217 13.85 -8.43 -12.81
N ILE A 218 13.06 -7.68 -12.06
CA ILE A 218 11.95 -6.90 -12.58
C ILE A 218 12.51 -5.55 -12.97
N THR A 219 12.37 -5.15 -14.23
CA THR A 219 12.92 -3.89 -14.69
C THR A 219 12.18 -3.33 -15.91
N HIS A 220 12.27 -2.01 -16.07
CA HIS A 220 11.90 -1.26 -17.27
C HIS A 220 13.11 -0.72 -18.02
N ASP A 221 14.32 -0.94 -17.51
CA ASP A 221 15.56 -0.41 -18.04
C ASP A 221 16.08 -1.31 -19.19
N PRO A 222 16.01 -0.85 -20.47
CA PRO A 222 16.47 -1.65 -21.60
C PRO A 222 17.97 -1.94 -21.55
N ALA A 223 18.77 -1.01 -20.99
CA ALA A 223 20.20 -1.19 -20.87
C ALA A 223 20.52 -2.30 -19.86
N PHE A 224 19.76 -2.37 -18.77
CA PHE A 224 19.88 -3.46 -17.80
C PHE A 224 19.47 -4.82 -18.40
N VAL A 225 18.37 -4.84 -19.17
CA VAL A 225 17.94 -6.05 -19.89
C VAL A 225 19.01 -6.52 -20.86
N ALA A 226 19.61 -5.62 -21.64
CA ALA A 226 20.70 -5.94 -22.57
C ALA A 226 21.95 -6.46 -21.84
N ALA A 227 22.27 -5.91 -20.66
CA ALA A 227 23.45 -6.27 -19.89
C ALA A 227 23.29 -7.56 -19.06
N MET A 228 22.08 -7.88 -18.59
CA MET A 228 21.84 -8.94 -17.61
C MET A 228 20.85 -10.01 -18.07
N GLY A 229 20.00 -9.71 -19.07
CA GLY A 229 18.90 -10.58 -19.49
C GLY A 229 19.36 -11.74 -20.36
N GLN A 230 19.77 -12.86 -19.76
CA GLN A 230 19.99 -14.13 -20.48
C GLN A 230 18.64 -14.71 -20.95
N ARG A 231 17.59 -14.47 -20.20
CA ARG A 231 16.20 -14.80 -20.55
C ARG A 231 15.32 -13.59 -20.24
N VAL A 232 14.45 -13.22 -21.16
CA VAL A 232 13.50 -12.12 -21.00
C VAL A 232 12.09 -12.65 -21.06
N VAL A 233 11.26 -12.28 -20.10
CA VAL A 233 9.89 -12.76 -19.95
C VAL A 233 8.96 -11.56 -19.78
N ASP A 234 8.00 -11.39 -20.68
CA ASP A 234 6.94 -10.41 -20.47
C ASP A 234 5.83 -11.00 -19.62
N LEU A 235 5.67 -10.47 -18.42
CA LEU A 235 4.60 -10.90 -17.53
C LEU A 235 3.23 -10.72 -18.20
N GLY A 236 3.08 -9.73 -19.11
CA GLY A 236 1.88 -9.47 -19.91
C GLY A 236 1.44 -10.65 -20.74
N SER A 237 2.36 -11.43 -21.30
CA SER A 237 2.10 -12.54 -22.20
C SER A 237 1.85 -13.87 -21.49
N LEU A 238 2.29 -14.05 -20.25
CA LEU A 238 2.22 -15.32 -19.51
C LEU A 238 0.81 -15.79 -19.12
N GLY A 239 -0.23 -14.99 -19.30
CA GLY A 239 -1.63 -15.35 -18.98
C GLY A 239 -2.53 -15.59 -20.19
N SER A 240 -2.04 -15.40 -21.41
CA SER A 240 -2.73 -15.77 -22.65
C SER A 240 -2.17 -17.10 -23.16
N ARG A 241 -3.06 -18.06 -23.46
CA ARG A 241 -2.67 -19.35 -24.07
C ARG A 241 -1.91 -19.11 -25.38
N GLY A 242 -0.58 -19.06 -25.29
CA GLY A 242 0.30 -18.87 -26.44
C GLY A 242 1.69 -18.47 -25.94
N GLY A 243 2.57 -19.48 -25.72
CA GLY A 243 3.97 -19.23 -25.43
C GLY A 243 4.63 -18.57 -26.64
N GLY A 244 4.76 -17.24 -26.59
CA GLY A 244 5.59 -16.48 -27.51
C GLY A 244 6.96 -16.26 -26.86
N GLU A 245 8.00 -16.95 -27.35
CA GLU A 245 9.39 -16.59 -27.07
C GLU A 245 9.65 -15.18 -27.63
N LEU A 246 9.96 -14.25 -26.71
CA LEU A 246 10.18 -12.85 -27.06
C LEU A 246 11.62 -12.59 -27.49
N ARG A 247 11.97 -12.96 -28.71
CA ARG A 247 13.06 -12.29 -29.46
C ARG A 247 12.65 -10.88 -29.94
N ASP A 248 11.35 -10.63 -30.11
CA ASP A 248 10.82 -9.38 -30.68
C ASP A 248 10.77 -8.21 -29.69
N PHE A 249 10.85 -8.44 -28.37
CA PHE A 249 10.73 -7.33 -27.40
C PHE A 249 12.01 -6.48 -27.33
N ALA A 250 13.19 -7.08 -27.47
CA ALA A 250 14.45 -6.33 -27.51
C ALA A 250 14.51 -5.45 -28.77
N GLU A 251 14.04 -5.95 -29.92
CA GLU A 251 13.95 -5.18 -31.15
C GLU A 251 12.85 -4.10 -31.11
N SER A 252 11.69 -4.42 -30.53
CA SER A 252 10.59 -3.45 -30.37
C SER A 252 10.88 -2.37 -29.31
N ALA A 253 11.57 -2.70 -28.22
CA ALA A 253 12.00 -1.74 -27.22
C ALA A 253 13.14 -0.86 -27.74
N LEU A 254 14.05 -1.40 -28.53
CA LEU A 254 15.07 -0.63 -29.26
C LEU A 254 14.43 0.31 -30.29
N ALA A 255 13.45 -0.15 -31.05
CA ALA A 255 12.72 0.65 -32.03
C ALA A 255 11.93 1.78 -31.37
N SER A 256 11.24 1.54 -30.24
CA SER A 256 10.50 2.57 -29.54
C SER A 256 11.40 3.60 -28.86
N SER A 257 12.58 3.22 -28.40
CA SER A 257 13.57 4.17 -27.83
C SER A 257 14.26 5.00 -28.90
N LEU A 258 14.41 4.49 -30.11
CA LEU A 258 14.92 5.23 -31.27
C LEU A 258 13.89 6.26 -31.76
N ASP A 259 12.60 5.89 -31.82
CA ASP A 259 11.51 6.82 -32.18
C ASP A 259 11.34 7.96 -31.15
N GLU A 260 11.52 7.68 -29.86
CA GLU A 260 11.45 8.70 -28.81
C GLU A 260 12.69 9.61 -28.83
N ALA A 261 13.87 9.07 -29.13
CA ALA A 261 15.10 9.86 -29.33
C ALA A 261 15.04 10.72 -30.57
N ASP A 262 14.47 10.24 -31.66
CA ASP A 262 14.28 11.02 -32.90
C ASP A 262 13.19 12.10 -32.76
N SER A 263 12.13 11.84 -31.99
CA SER A 263 11.12 12.86 -31.68
C SER A 263 11.67 14.00 -30.81
N VAL A 264 12.57 13.68 -29.84
CA VAL A 264 13.29 14.69 -29.04
C VAL A 264 14.34 15.44 -29.86
N ARG A 265 14.97 14.81 -30.83
CA ARG A 265 15.90 15.45 -31.77
C ARG A 265 15.17 16.37 -32.76
N ALA A 266 14.02 15.93 -33.29
CA ALA A 266 13.18 16.74 -34.18
C ALA A 266 12.62 17.98 -33.46
N SER A 267 12.26 17.87 -32.18
CA SER A 267 11.81 19.04 -31.40
C SER A 267 12.94 20.02 -31.06
N ARG A 268 14.21 19.57 -30.99
CA ARG A 268 15.38 20.46 -30.80
C ARG A 268 15.82 21.16 -32.07
N THR A 269 15.64 20.56 -33.24
CA THR A 269 15.98 21.17 -34.52
C THR A 269 14.94 22.21 -34.98
N SER A 270 13.69 22.10 -34.55
CA SER A 270 12.65 23.10 -34.86
C SER A 270 12.74 24.40 -34.04
N VAL A 271 13.48 24.42 -32.94
CA VAL A 271 13.71 25.63 -32.11
C VAL A 271 14.97 26.41 -32.53
N GLY A 272 15.81 25.82 -33.40
CA GLY A 272 17.09 26.40 -33.82
C GLY A 272 17.06 27.19 -35.16
N SER A 273 15.91 27.32 -35.85
CA SER A 273 15.84 27.93 -37.18
C SER A 273 15.12 29.29 -37.26
N GLU A 274 14.79 29.91 -36.13
CA GLU A 274 14.24 31.28 -36.11
C GLU A 274 15.08 32.22 -35.24
N SER A 275 16.35 32.45 -35.61
CA SER A 275 17.08 33.63 -35.18
C SER A 275 18.32 33.80 -36.05
N GLY A 276 18.10 34.36 -37.21
CA GLY A 276 19.15 34.93 -38.07
C GLY A 276 18.71 36.30 -38.54
N ASP A 277 19.49 37.25 -38.15
CA ASP A 277 19.58 38.62 -38.73
C ASP A 277 18.94 39.76 -37.91
N SER A 278 19.77 40.45 -37.15
CA SER A 278 20.15 41.83 -37.39
C SER A 278 21.03 42.36 -36.26
N ALA A 279 22.19 42.84 -36.70
CA ALA A 279 23.19 43.55 -35.88
C ALA A 279 22.67 44.97 -35.53
N ASP A 280 23.03 45.49 -34.43
CA ASP A 280 23.86 46.66 -34.19
C ASP A 280 23.47 47.50 -32.96
N ALA A 281 24.49 48.02 -32.28
CA ALA A 281 24.58 49.24 -31.47
C ALA A 281 24.06 49.30 -30.04
N THR A 282 24.98 49.12 -29.08
CA THR A 282 25.56 50.17 -28.19
C THR A 282 24.66 50.88 -27.12
N ILE A 283 25.22 50.87 -25.87
CA ILE A 283 25.22 51.93 -24.83
C ILE A 283 24.24 51.81 -23.65
N ILE A 284 24.87 51.51 -22.50
CA ILE A 284 24.87 52.14 -21.17
C ILE A 284 23.56 52.79 -20.65
N GLY A 285 23.16 52.41 -19.43
CA GLY A 285 22.33 53.27 -18.59
C GLY A 285 21.53 52.54 -17.52
N ASP A 286 22.09 52.52 -16.37
CA ASP A 286 21.54 52.74 -15.01
C ASP A 286 20.04 52.54 -14.70
N ALA A 287 19.88 51.72 -13.67
CA ALA A 287 19.03 51.85 -12.47
C ALA A 287 17.50 52.03 -12.55
N THR A 288 16.90 51.23 -11.66
CA THR A 288 15.64 51.39 -10.96
C THR A 288 14.33 50.93 -11.59
N GLY A 289 13.78 49.89 -10.96
CA GLY A 289 12.38 49.88 -10.51
C GLY A 289 11.35 49.20 -11.43
N ALA A 290 10.64 48.31 -10.77
CA ALA A 290 9.28 47.85 -11.09
C ALA A 290 9.11 46.58 -11.96
N GLY A 291 8.63 45.60 -11.27
CA GLY A 291 7.82 44.41 -11.60
C GLY A 291 7.42 44.12 -13.03
N ALA A 292 7.80 42.94 -13.47
CA ALA A 292 7.19 42.29 -14.62
C ALA A 292 6.84 40.83 -14.27
N PRO A 293 5.76 40.25 -14.80
CA PRO A 293 5.15 39.04 -14.34
C PRO A 293 5.95 37.78 -14.72
N ALA A 294 6.01 36.86 -13.76
CA ALA A 294 6.63 35.56 -13.91
C ALA A 294 6.04 34.80 -15.11
N GLY A 295 6.91 34.47 -16.06
CA GLY A 295 6.61 33.59 -17.19
C GLY A 295 6.20 32.20 -16.67
N GLN A 296 5.10 31.72 -17.22
CA GLN A 296 4.61 30.36 -16.99
C GLN A 296 5.62 29.34 -17.54
N VAL A 297 6.24 28.59 -16.66
CA VAL A 297 6.97 27.37 -17.00
C VAL A 297 5.93 26.26 -17.16
N PRO A 298 5.92 25.50 -18.27
CA PRO A 298 4.96 24.42 -18.45
C PRO A 298 5.20 23.29 -17.44
N ALA A 299 4.21 23.04 -16.61
CA ALA A 299 4.20 22.03 -15.53
C ALA A 299 3.96 20.61 -16.06
N SER A 300 4.78 20.10 -16.98
CA SER A 300 4.58 18.74 -17.52
C SER A 300 5.67 17.71 -17.22
N ALA A 301 6.74 18.06 -16.52
CA ALA A 301 7.88 17.13 -16.36
C ALA A 301 8.19 16.67 -14.93
N ALA A 302 7.42 17.07 -13.90
CA ALA A 302 7.78 16.76 -12.51
C ALA A 302 6.74 15.95 -11.73
N THR A 303 5.73 15.37 -12.34
CA THR A 303 4.64 14.69 -11.64
C THR A 303 4.49 13.19 -11.90
N SER A 304 5.42 12.52 -12.59
CA SER A 304 5.25 11.10 -12.93
C SER A 304 5.82 10.10 -11.93
N GLY A 305 6.62 10.51 -10.93
CA GLY A 305 7.37 9.59 -10.06
C GLY A 305 6.76 9.25 -8.70
N ALA A 306 5.87 10.06 -8.14
CA ALA A 306 5.50 9.91 -6.72
C ALA A 306 4.00 9.63 -6.44
N ALA A 307 3.17 9.48 -7.43
CA ALA A 307 1.71 9.50 -7.23
C ALA A 307 0.95 8.22 -7.62
N ARG A 308 1.62 7.11 -7.90
CA ARG A 308 0.93 5.85 -8.23
C ARG A 308 1.47 4.63 -7.48
N MET A 309 1.85 4.77 -6.22
CA MET A 309 1.86 3.60 -5.35
C MET A 309 0.42 3.30 -4.92
N GLY A 310 -0.16 2.32 -5.57
CA GLY A 310 -1.17 1.44 -5.02
C GLY A 310 -2.46 2.08 -4.52
N ALA A 311 -3.17 2.83 -5.34
CA ALA A 311 -4.62 2.66 -5.28
C ALA A 311 -4.88 1.21 -5.75
N PRO A 312 -5.52 0.35 -4.95
CA PRO A 312 -5.85 -0.99 -5.40
C PRO A 312 -6.68 -0.85 -6.66
N ALA A 313 -6.17 -1.38 -7.78
CA ALA A 313 -6.86 -1.43 -9.07
C ALA A 313 -8.03 -2.44 -9.04
N SER A 314 -8.69 -2.59 -7.92
CA SER A 314 -9.93 -3.33 -7.74
C SER A 314 -11.08 -2.37 -7.46
N ALA A 315 -11.23 -1.35 -8.27
CA ALA A 315 -12.54 -0.75 -8.38
C ALA A 315 -13.44 -1.76 -9.11
N ARG A 316 -13.92 -2.76 -8.38
CA ARG A 316 -15.14 -3.50 -8.73
C ARG A 316 -16.14 -2.44 -9.19
N ALA A 317 -16.67 -2.58 -10.41
CA ALA A 317 -17.70 -1.67 -10.95
C ALA A 317 -18.67 -1.31 -9.80
N PRO A 318 -18.92 -0.04 -9.50
CA PRO A 318 -19.69 0.34 -8.33
C PRO A 318 -21.03 -0.36 -8.42
N ARG A 319 -21.34 -1.27 -7.49
CA ARG A 319 -22.69 -1.79 -7.36
C ARG A 319 -23.58 -0.57 -7.22
N ARG A 320 -24.55 -0.40 -8.09
CA ARG A 320 -25.45 0.75 -8.18
C ARG A 320 -26.35 0.83 -6.94
N GLY A 321 -25.78 1.25 -5.80
CA GLY A 321 -26.56 1.57 -4.60
C GLY A 321 -26.90 3.06 -4.58
N LEU A 322 -28.02 3.43 -3.96
CA LEU A 322 -28.42 4.84 -3.82
C LEU A 322 -27.34 5.66 -3.10
N LEU A 323 -26.67 5.07 -2.12
CA LEU A 323 -25.61 5.74 -1.36
C LEU A 323 -24.38 6.13 -2.20
N THR A 324 -24.11 5.46 -3.32
CA THR A 324 -22.97 5.86 -4.18
C THR A 324 -23.14 7.23 -4.83
N ARG A 325 -24.36 7.76 -4.84
CA ARG A 325 -24.71 9.07 -5.40
C ARG A 325 -24.80 10.18 -4.37
N THR A 326 -24.69 9.86 -3.08
CA THR A 326 -24.83 10.82 -1.98
C THR A 326 -23.48 11.36 -1.51
N ASN A 327 -23.51 12.63 -1.06
CA ASN A 327 -22.34 13.31 -0.54
C ASN A 327 -21.92 12.70 0.82
N PRO A 328 -20.62 12.46 1.07
CA PRO A 328 -20.13 11.93 2.35
C PRO A 328 -20.59 12.75 3.57
N VAL A 329 -20.59 14.07 3.47
CA VAL A 329 -21.06 14.96 4.55
C VAL A 329 -22.55 14.75 4.85
N ALA A 330 -23.37 14.59 3.80
CA ALA A 330 -24.79 14.29 3.97
C ALA A 330 -25.03 12.95 4.67
N ARG A 331 -24.17 11.94 4.43
CA ARG A 331 -24.26 10.64 5.12
C ARG A 331 -23.95 10.74 6.60
N VAL A 332 -22.90 11.50 6.96
CA VAL A 332 -22.56 11.74 8.38
C VAL A 332 -23.64 12.54 9.08
N LEU A 333 -24.18 13.56 8.42
CA LEU A 333 -25.28 14.36 8.97
C LEU A 333 -26.55 13.50 9.13
N ALA A 334 -26.88 12.67 8.14
CA ALA A 334 -28.00 11.74 8.21
C ALA A 334 -27.84 10.74 9.37
N LEU A 335 -26.62 10.23 9.58
CA LEU A 335 -26.33 9.35 10.71
C LEU A 335 -26.59 10.06 12.04
N LEU A 336 -26.07 11.27 12.24
CA LEU A 336 -26.27 12.04 13.46
C LEU A 336 -27.74 12.35 13.71
N VAL A 337 -28.48 12.74 12.66
CA VAL A 337 -29.91 13.02 12.75
C VAL A 337 -30.73 11.77 13.08
N ALA A 338 -30.40 10.62 12.51
CA ALA A 338 -31.08 9.36 12.77
C ALA A 338 -30.81 8.82 14.18
N THR A 339 -29.57 8.93 14.68
CA THR A 339 -29.16 8.30 15.94
C THR A 339 -29.42 9.15 17.18
N THR A 340 -29.27 10.49 17.07
CA THR A 340 -29.39 11.39 18.25
C THR A 340 -30.73 11.29 18.97
N PRO A 341 -31.91 11.27 18.30
CA PRO A 341 -33.19 11.13 18.98
C PRO A 341 -33.35 9.79 19.71
N LEU A 342 -32.79 8.72 19.15
CA LEU A 342 -32.84 7.38 19.75
C LEU A 342 -31.97 7.28 21.02
N LEU A 343 -30.96 8.11 21.21
CA LEU A 343 -30.14 8.14 22.42
C LEU A 343 -30.88 8.70 23.64
N ILE A 344 -31.95 9.46 23.46
CA ILE A 344 -32.69 10.14 24.51
C ILE A 344 -33.74 9.21 25.16
N THR A 345 -34.08 8.09 24.55
CA THR A 345 -35.13 7.16 25.04
C THR A 345 -34.55 5.82 25.51
N ILE A 346 -35.23 5.09 26.41
CA ILE A 346 -34.77 3.80 26.92
C ILE A 346 -35.73 2.64 26.54
N ASP A 347 -36.84 2.93 25.89
CA ASP A 347 -37.84 1.93 25.57
C ASP A 347 -37.43 0.98 24.43
N PRO A 348 -37.74 -0.32 24.51
CA PRO A 348 -37.42 -1.29 23.47
C PRO A 348 -38.30 -1.13 22.22
N VAL A 349 -39.49 -0.50 22.32
CA VAL A 349 -40.42 -0.32 21.20
C VAL A 349 -39.84 0.66 20.19
N SER A 350 -39.37 1.83 20.62
CA SER A 350 -38.73 2.80 19.71
C SER A 350 -37.49 2.21 19.04
N ALA A 351 -36.63 1.51 19.82
CA ALA A 351 -35.45 0.86 19.28
C ALA A 351 -35.80 -0.25 18.29
N GLY A 352 -36.82 -1.07 18.57
CA GLY A 352 -37.26 -2.15 17.69
C GLY A 352 -37.86 -1.66 16.37
N VAL A 353 -38.69 -0.60 16.42
CA VAL A 353 -39.29 0.02 15.23
C VAL A 353 -38.21 0.68 14.37
N ALA A 354 -37.28 1.44 14.99
CA ALA A 354 -36.17 2.03 14.28
C ALA A 354 -35.33 0.97 13.58
N LEU A 355 -34.95 -0.08 14.28
CA LEU A 355 -34.17 -1.19 13.75
C LEU A 355 -34.88 -1.90 12.59
N ALA A 356 -36.20 -2.15 12.69
CA ALA A 356 -36.98 -2.78 11.63
C ALA A 356 -37.00 -1.92 10.35
N LEU A 357 -37.18 -0.59 10.50
CA LEU A 357 -37.12 0.34 9.38
C LEU A 357 -35.73 0.40 8.75
N GLU A 358 -34.67 0.49 9.56
CA GLU A 358 -33.29 0.52 9.09
C GLU A 358 -32.92 -0.76 8.34
N LEU A 359 -33.27 -1.94 8.87
CA LEU A 359 -33.03 -3.22 8.21
C LEU A 359 -33.74 -3.31 6.85
N SER A 360 -34.96 -2.73 6.73
CA SER A 360 -35.69 -2.68 5.46
C SER A 360 -34.99 -1.81 4.41
N LEU A 361 -34.20 -0.83 4.84
CA LEU A 361 -33.46 0.10 3.96
C LEU A 361 -32.06 -0.40 3.56
N ILE A 362 -31.50 -1.40 4.26
CA ILE A 362 -30.16 -1.95 3.96
C ILE A 362 -30.01 -2.40 2.49
N PRO A 363 -30.96 -3.12 1.86
CA PRO A 363 -30.81 -3.55 0.47
C PRO A 363 -30.63 -2.38 -0.51
N LEU A 364 -31.21 -1.22 -0.20
CA LEU A 364 -31.10 0.00 -1.00
C LEU A 364 -29.74 0.68 -0.88
N SER A 365 -29.00 0.40 0.19
CA SER A 365 -27.67 0.99 0.44
C SER A 365 -26.61 0.55 -0.57
N GLY A 366 -26.75 -0.65 -1.16
CA GLY A 366 -25.76 -1.24 -2.06
C GLY A 366 -24.57 -1.91 -1.33
N VAL A 367 -24.62 -2.00 -0.01
CA VAL A 367 -23.61 -2.74 0.78
C VAL A 367 -23.79 -4.24 0.55
N SER A 368 -22.70 -4.98 0.32
CA SER A 368 -22.80 -6.43 0.17
C SER A 368 -23.11 -7.10 1.50
N ALA A 369 -24.00 -8.10 1.52
CA ALA A 369 -24.37 -8.82 2.72
C ALA A 369 -23.15 -9.37 3.48
N ARG A 370 -22.17 -9.96 2.77
CA ARG A 370 -20.94 -10.48 3.38
C ARG A 370 -20.14 -9.37 4.09
N SER A 371 -19.96 -8.22 3.44
CA SER A 371 -19.25 -7.08 4.05
C SER A 371 -19.99 -6.53 5.26
N PHE A 372 -21.32 -6.47 5.16
CA PHE A 372 -22.18 -6.02 6.25
C PHE A 372 -22.04 -6.93 7.48
N PHE A 373 -22.20 -8.26 7.33
CA PHE A 373 -22.08 -9.20 8.43
C PHE A 373 -20.68 -9.21 9.06
N LEU A 374 -19.61 -9.13 8.25
CA LEU A 374 -18.25 -9.04 8.77
C LEU A 374 -18.03 -7.78 9.62
N LYS A 375 -18.60 -6.64 9.22
CA LYS A 375 -18.50 -5.38 9.98
C LYS A 375 -19.43 -5.36 11.19
N ALA A 376 -20.53 -6.10 11.14
CA ALA A 376 -21.46 -6.24 12.25
C ALA A 376 -21.00 -7.28 13.31
N THR A 377 -19.97 -8.09 13.05
CA THR A 377 -19.46 -9.11 13.99
C THR A 377 -19.17 -8.56 15.41
N PRO A 378 -18.50 -7.40 15.59
CA PRO A 378 -18.28 -6.85 16.92
C PRO A 378 -19.59 -6.51 17.64
N LEU A 379 -20.62 -6.07 16.91
CA LEU A 379 -21.95 -5.77 17.46
C LEU A 379 -22.65 -7.04 17.94
N LEU A 380 -22.52 -8.16 17.21
CA LEU A 380 -23.10 -9.45 17.59
C LEU A 380 -22.54 -9.98 18.93
N VAL A 381 -21.38 -9.51 19.34
CA VAL A 381 -20.78 -9.82 20.66
C VAL A 381 -21.14 -8.75 21.69
N ALA A 382 -21.02 -7.48 21.32
CA ALA A 382 -21.21 -6.36 22.26
C ALA A 382 -22.67 -6.19 22.70
N ALA A 383 -23.65 -6.36 21.80
CA ALA A 383 -25.07 -6.17 22.13
C ALA A 383 -25.58 -7.23 23.14
N PRO A 384 -25.34 -8.55 22.98
CA PRO A 384 -25.71 -9.53 24.01
C PRO A 384 -24.98 -9.32 25.35
N LEU A 385 -23.71 -8.90 25.31
CA LEU A 385 -22.94 -8.65 26.53
C LEU A 385 -23.49 -7.45 27.31
N GLY A 386 -23.84 -6.37 26.61
CA GLY A 386 -24.51 -5.19 27.20
C GLY A 386 -25.90 -5.53 27.75
N ALA A 387 -26.67 -6.33 26.99
CA ALA A 387 -27.97 -6.82 27.44
C ALA A 387 -27.85 -7.71 28.69
N LEU A 388 -26.87 -8.62 28.73
CA LEU A 388 -26.61 -9.48 29.88
C LEU A 388 -26.25 -8.67 31.13
N SER A 389 -25.44 -7.62 30.99
CA SER A 389 -25.10 -6.73 32.09
C SER A 389 -26.35 -6.05 32.68
N MET A 390 -27.24 -5.54 31.82
CA MET A 390 -28.49 -4.94 32.27
C MET A 390 -29.46 -5.96 32.83
N LEU A 391 -29.53 -7.14 32.27
CA LEU A 391 -30.37 -8.23 32.78
C LEU A 391 -30.04 -8.61 34.23
N LEU A 392 -28.75 -8.62 34.57
CA LEU A 392 -28.26 -9.04 35.88
C LEU A 392 -28.21 -7.91 36.92
N TYR A 393 -27.89 -6.68 36.50
CA TYR A 393 -27.54 -5.57 37.42
C TYR A 393 -28.48 -4.35 37.33
N ALA A 394 -29.54 -4.39 36.53
CA ALA A 394 -30.56 -3.35 36.57
C ALA A 394 -31.34 -3.38 37.87
N ALA A 395 -31.86 -2.24 38.29
CA ALA A 395 -32.72 -2.16 39.45
C ALA A 395 -33.90 -3.11 39.33
N PRO A 396 -34.16 -3.98 40.32
CA PRO A 396 -35.27 -4.94 40.24
C PRO A 396 -36.60 -4.20 40.29
N GLY A 397 -37.55 -4.64 39.42
CA GLY A 397 -38.91 -4.11 39.38
C GLY A 397 -39.85 -5.13 38.78
N GLY A 398 -41.08 -5.19 39.29
CA GLY A 398 -42.04 -6.25 38.94
C GLY A 398 -41.73 -7.59 39.60
N HIS A 399 -42.08 -8.68 38.94
CA HIS A 399 -41.80 -10.02 39.45
C HIS A 399 -40.31 -10.36 39.34
N VAL A 400 -39.70 -10.82 40.44
CA VAL A 400 -38.29 -11.27 40.47
C VAL A 400 -38.26 -12.79 40.28
N TYR A 401 -37.64 -13.23 39.18
CA TYR A 401 -37.54 -14.65 38.83
C TYR A 401 -36.34 -15.33 39.48
N TRP A 402 -35.26 -14.58 39.67
CA TRP A 402 -34.02 -15.10 40.25
C TRP A 402 -33.21 -13.97 40.86
N SER A 403 -32.58 -14.24 42.00
CA SER A 403 -31.68 -13.28 42.66
C SER A 403 -30.49 -14.00 43.31
N PHE A 404 -29.30 -13.47 43.11
CA PHE A 404 -28.07 -13.93 43.74
C PHE A 404 -27.15 -12.74 44.02
N GLY A 405 -27.02 -12.35 45.28
CA GLY A 405 -26.24 -11.19 45.66
C GLY A 405 -26.73 -9.90 44.99
N PRO A 406 -25.87 -9.16 44.26
CA PRO A 406 -26.25 -7.94 43.56
C PRO A 406 -26.96 -8.20 42.20
N ALA A 407 -27.00 -9.46 41.75
CA ALA A 407 -27.62 -9.83 40.48
C ALA A 407 -29.05 -10.27 40.68
N ALA A 408 -30.01 -9.69 39.94
CA ALA A 408 -31.42 -10.06 40.01
C ALA A 408 -32.08 -10.01 38.62
N ILE A 409 -32.78 -11.07 38.25
CA ILE A 409 -33.55 -11.12 37.00
C ILE A 409 -35.02 -10.81 37.35
N SER A 410 -35.52 -9.70 36.82
CA SER A 410 -36.90 -9.23 37.01
C SER A 410 -37.52 -8.82 35.67
N ASP A 411 -38.87 -8.64 35.69
CA ASP A 411 -39.57 -8.12 34.49
C ASP A 411 -38.94 -6.82 33.95
N HIS A 412 -38.59 -5.93 34.87
CA HIS A 412 -37.99 -4.63 34.50
C HIS A 412 -36.60 -4.82 33.92
N SER A 413 -35.75 -5.68 34.50
CA SER A 413 -34.39 -5.95 33.97
C SER A 413 -34.43 -6.64 32.62
N MET A 414 -35.38 -7.53 32.35
CA MET A 414 -35.59 -8.16 31.05
C MET A 414 -35.98 -7.11 29.97
N TRP A 415 -36.90 -6.22 30.34
CA TRP A 415 -37.35 -5.13 29.44
C TRP A 415 -36.22 -4.17 29.08
N LEU A 416 -35.44 -3.75 30.05
CA LEU A 416 -34.25 -2.91 29.85
C LEU A 416 -33.16 -3.62 29.04
N ALA A 417 -32.89 -4.89 29.30
CA ALA A 417 -31.92 -5.67 28.56
C ALA A 417 -32.29 -5.76 27.08
N LEU A 418 -33.56 -6.05 26.77
CA LEU A 418 -34.08 -6.04 25.41
C LEU A 418 -33.94 -4.66 24.75
N GLY A 419 -34.32 -3.60 25.47
CA GLY A 419 -34.21 -2.22 25.00
C GLY A 419 -32.78 -1.83 24.62
N ILE A 420 -31.81 -2.18 25.46
CA ILE A 420 -30.40 -1.91 25.19
C ILE A 420 -29.86 -2.72 24.02
N ALA A 421 -30.19 -4.03 23.93
CA ALA A 421 -29.77 -4.86 22.80
C ALA A 421 -30.28 -4.30 21.45
N LEU A 422 -31.57 -3.99 21.36
CA LEU A 422 -32.18 -3.41 20.17
C LEU A 422 -31.59 -2.03 19.85
N ARG A 423 -31.35 -1.21 20.85
CA ARG A 423 -30.78 0.11 20.67
C ARG A 423 -29.35 0.08 20.17
N MET A 424 -28.49 -0.79 20.72
CA MET A 424 -27.14 -0.98 20.21
C MET A 424 -27.18 -1.36 18.71
N CYS A 425 -28.10 -2.22 18.32
CA CYS A 425 -28.29 -2.56 16.92
C CYS A 425 -28.77 -1.37 16.10
N ALA A 426 -29.79 -0.62 16.55
CA ALA A 426 -30.33 0.54 15.86
C ALA A 426 -29.35 1.72 15.72
N LEU A 427 -28.35 1.84 16.61
CA LEU A 427 -27.32 2.86 16.49
C LEU A 427 -26.17 2.46 15.56
N VAL A 428 -25.77 1.18 15.58
CA VAL A 428 -24.56 0.71 14.88
C VAL A 428 -24.88 0.31 13.42
N ILE A 429 -26.04 -0.23 13.15
CA ILE A 429 -26.42 -0.69 11.82
C ILE A 429 -26.44 0.44 10.78
N PRO A 430 -27.08 1.61 11.03
CA PRO A 430 -27.00 2.74 10.10
C PRO A 430 -25.57 3.29 9.97
N ALA A 431 -24.76 3.27 11.04
CA ALA A 431 -23.37 3.66 10.94
C ALA A 431 -22.58 2.78 9.98
N ILE A 432 -22.74 1.44 10.07
CA ILE A 432 -22.11 0.51 9.13
C ILE A 432 -22.55 0.77 7.68
N ALA A 433 -23.83 1.03 7.46
CA ALA A 433 -24.37 1.25 6.12
C ALA A 433 -23.96 2.60 5.52
N LEU A 434 -24.04 3.67 6.29
CA LEU A 434 -23.81 5.04 5.81
C LEU A 434 -22.33 5.40 5.70
N LEU A 435 -21.49 4.86 6.60
CA LEU A 435 -20.05 5.15 6.61
C LEU A 435 -19.23 4.18 5.73
N ASP A 436 -19.88 3.16 5.12
CA ASP A 436 -19.17 2.25 4.23
C ASP A 436 -18.56 3.00 3.04
N ARG A 437 -17.25 2.76 2.79
CA ARG A 437 -16.50 3.27 1.64
C ARG A 437 -16.61 4.79 1.41
N ILE A 438 -16.55 5.57 2.48
CA ILE A 438 -16.38 7.01 2.35
C ILE A 438 -14.94 7.32 1.93
N ASP A 439 -14.77 8.05 0.81
CA ASP A 439 -13.47 8.59 0.44
C ASP A 439 -13.12 9.76 1.37
N PRO A 440 -11.99 9.67 2.11
CA PRO A 440 -11.57 10.77 2.99
C PRO A 440 -11.38 12.10 2.25
N THR A 441 -11.01 12.07 0.95
CA THR A 441 -10.82 13.27 0.15
C THR A 441 -12.15 13.96 -0.12
N ASP A 442 -13.17 13.19 -0.56
CA ASP A 442 -14.51 13.73 -0.80
C ASP A 442 -15.16 14.23 0.50
N MET A 443 -14.85 13.57 1.64
CA MET A 443 -15.27 14.03 2.96
C MET A 443 -14.63 15.38 3.30
N GLY A 444 -13.32 15.53 3.11
CA GLY A 444 -12.59 16.77 3.36
C GLY A 444 -13.11 17.92 2.50
N ASP A 445 -13.31 17.67 1.20
CA ASP A 445 -13.88 18.65 0.28
C ASP A 445 -15.28 19.10 0.72
N GLY A 446 -16.12 18.15 1.16
CA GLY A 446 -17.46 18.44 1.68
C GLY A 446 -17.46 19.22 2.98
N LEU A 447 -16.59 18.88 3.94
CA LEU A 447 -16.45 19.60 5.20
C LEU A 447 -16.06 21.07 5.00
N ALA A 448 -15.13 21.32 4.07
CA ALA A 448 -14.67 22.67 3.79
C ALA A 448 -15.65 23.50 2.95
N GLN A 449 -16.34 22.88 1.96
CA GLN A 449 -17.20 23.61 1.02
C GLN A 449 -18.66 23.68 1.45
N ILE A 450 -19.20 22.66 2.13
CA ILE A 450 -20.62 22.61 2.55
C ILE A 450 -20.77 23.14 3.98
N LEU A 451 -19.94 22.67 4.92
CA LEU A 451 -19.99 23.11 6.32
C LEU A 451 -19.15 24.35 6.59
N HIS A 452 -18.45 24.87 5.55
CA HIS A 452 -17.60 26.07 5.64
C HIS A 452 -16.54 25.99 6.76
N LEU A 453 -16.09 24.77 7.08
CA LEU A 453 -15.03 24.59 8.06
C LEU A 453 -13.70 25.17 7.54
N PRO A 454 -12.85 25.73 8.42
CA PRO A 454 -11.56 26.26 7.99
C PRO A 454 -10.75 25.22 7.21
N ALA A 455 -10.28 25.57 6.01
CA ALA A 455 -9.60 24.62 5.10
C ALA A 455 -8.30 24.05 5.70
N ARG A 456 -7.59 24.82 6.55
CA ARG A 456 -6.33 24.36 7.16
C ARG A 456 -6.49 23.12 8.03
N PRO A 457 -7.35 23.10 9.09
CA PRO A 457 -7.54 21.91 9.91
C PRO A 457 -8.16 20.74 9.10
N VAL A 458 -9.07 21.00 8.16
CA VAL A 458 -9.66 19.95 7.31
C VAL A 458 -8.58 19.26 6.49
N LEU A 459 -7.68 20.01 5.85
CA LEU A 459 -6.58 19.45 5.07
C LEU A 459 -5.54 18.74 5.94
N ALA A 460 -5.27 19.25 7.15
CA ALA A 460 -4.39 18.58 8.09
C ALA A 460 -4.98 17.23 8.55
N ALA A 461 -6.28 17.19 8.85
CA ALA A 461 -6.99 15.96 9.19
C ALA A 461 -6.99 14.95 8.01
N LEU A 462 -7.22 15.42 6.78
CA LEU A 462 -7.16 14.61 5.57
C LEU A 462 -5.74 14.05 5.34
N ALA A 463 -4.71 14.87 5.52
CA ALA A 463 -3.33 14.44 5.46
C ALA A 463 -3.03 13.37 6.51
N GLY A 464 -3.50 13.54 7.76
CA GLY A 464 -3.39 12.56 8.84
C GLY A 464 -4.08 11.23 8.51
N ALA A 465 -5.32 11.28 8.01
CA ALA A 465 -6.06 10.09 7.59
C ALA A 465 -5.33 9.32 6.46
N ARG A 466 -4.77 10.05 5.50
CA ARG A 466 -3.97 9.44 4.42
C ARG A 466 -2.65 8.85 4.94
N MET A 467 -2.01 9.50 5.92
CA MET A 467 -0.81 8.97 6.56
C MET A 467 -1.07 7.65 7.26
N THR A 468 -2.23 7.48 7.91
CA THR A 468 -2.59 6.22 8.59
C THR A 468 -2.65 5.05 7.62
N SER A 469 -3.25 5.22 6.43
CA SER A 469 -3.31 4.17 5.40
C SER A 469 -1.92 3.85 4.83
N LEU A 470 -1.06 4.85 4.65
CA LEU A 470 0.32 4.66 4.22
C LEU A 470 1.15 3.93 5.27
N MET A 471 1.00 4.26 6.56
CA MET A 471 1.68 3.56 7.65
C MET A 471 1.27 2.09 7.75
N ALA A 472 0.00 1.75 7.47
CA ALA A 472 -0.43 0.36 7.40
C ALA A 472 0.24 -0.41 6.25
N ALA A 473 0.46 0.24 5.11
CA ALA A 473 1.21 -0.34 3.99
C ALA A 473 2.71 -0.49 4.33
N ASP A 474 3.30 0.54 4.96
CA ASP A 474 4.69 0.53 5.41
C ASP A 474 4.94 -0.59 6.43
N TRP A 475 3.99 -0.82 7.36
CA TRP A 475 4.07 -1.94 8.31
C TRP A 475 4.18 -3.29 7.60
N LYS A 476 3.31 -3.53 6.62
CA LYS A 476 3.35 -4.78 5.84
C LYS A 476 4.66 -4.92 5.04
N ALA A 477 5.20 -3.81 4.53
CA ALA A 477 6.48 -3.81 3.82
C ALA A 477 7.65 -4.16 4.77
N LEU A 478 7.67 -3.57 5.97
CA LEU A 478 8.66 -3.89 7.01
C LEU A 478 8.58 -5.35 7.46
N GLU A 479 7.37 -5.89 7.62
CA GLU A 479 7.17 -7.30 8.00
C GLU A 479 7.73 -8.24 6.93
N ARG A 480 7.46 -7.97 5.65
CA ARG A 480 8.03 -8.73 4.54
C ARG A 480 9.56 -8.63 4.47
N ALA A 481 10.09 -7.42 4.65
CA ALA A 481 11.53 -7.21 4.66
C ALA A 481 12.23 -8.00 5.80
N ARG A 482 11.63 -8.03 6.99
CA ARG A 482 12.13 -8.85 8.11
C ARG A 482 12.08 -10.34 7.81
N ARG A 483 10.99 -10.79 7.18
CA ARG A 483 10.85 -12.17 6.75
C ARG A 483 11.96 -12.54 5.75
N ALA A 484 12.20 -11.71 4.73
CA ALA A 484 13.25 -11.91 3.74
C ALA A 484 14.68 -11.94 4.34
N ARG A 485 14.87 -11.30 5.50
CA ARG A 485 16.16 -11.20 6.22
C ARG A 485 16.35 -12.25 7.33
N GLY A 486 15.50 -13.29 7.40
CA GLY A 486 15.59 -14.35 8.39
C GLY A 486 15.23 -13.97 9.83
N VAL A 487 14.70 -12.75 10.05
CA VAL A 487 14.34 -12.24 11.40
C VAL A 487 12.82 -12.06 11.60
N GLY A 488 12.02 -12.62 10.70
CA GLY A 488 10.55 -12.54 10.75
C GLY A 488 9.90 -13.41 11.83
N ASP A 489 10.57 -14.48 12.27
CA ASP A 489 10.01 -15.47 13.22
C ASP A 489 10.20 -15.06 14.69
N ALA A 490 10.64 -13.83 14.98
CA ALA A 490 10.79 -13.32 16.34
C ALA A 490 9.44 -13.17 17.03
N SER A 491 9.43 -13.14 18.38
CA SER A 491 8.20 -12.99 19.16
C SER A 491 7.39 -11.77 18.71
N ARG A 492 6.05 -11.89 18.71
CA ARG A 492 5.15 -10.81 18.24
C ARG A 492 5.40 -9.48 18.97
N ILE A 493 5.72 -9.53 20.27
CA ILE A 493 5.95 -8.33 21.08
C ILE A 493 7.24 -7.64 20.67
N SER A 494 8.36 -8.38 20.54
CA SER A 494 9.66 -7.78 20.14
C SER A 494 9.63 -7.29 18.71
N SER A 495 8.92 -7.98 17.82
CA SER A 495 8.69 -7.56 16.44
C SER A 495 7.86 -6.29 16.37
N PHE A 496 6.82 -6.17 17.21
CA PHE A 496 5.99 -4.97 17.30
C PHE A 496 6.80 -3.76 17.80
N LEU A 497 7.55 -3.89 18.88
CA LEU A 497 8.33 -2.77 19.44
C LEU A 497 9.37 -2.25 18.44
N ARG A 498 10.15 -3.15 17.84
CA ARG A 498 11.15 -2.78 16.81
C ARG A 498 10.50 -2.20 15.55
N GLY A 499 9.34 -2.75 15.12
CA GLY A 499 8.58 -2.24 13.99
C GLY A 499 8.02 -0.86 14.23
N SER A 500 7.50 -0.60 15.41
CA SER A 500 6.93 0.70 15.80
C SER A 500 7.98 1.81 15.76
N PHE A 501 9.22 1.54 16.19
CA PHE A 501 10.30 2.51 16.08
C PHE A 501 10.64 2.85 14.62
N SER A 502 10.79 1.84 13.77
CA SER A 502 11.04 2.06 12.33
C SER A 502 9.89 2.84 11.68
N LEU A 503 8.64 2.51 11.98
CA LEU A 503 7.47 3.26 11.50
C LEU A 503 7.47 4.72 11.98
N LEU A 504 7.86 4.97 13.22
CA LEU A 504 7.95 6.34 13.74
C LEU A 504 8.95 7.17 12.93
N VAL A 505 10.12 6.59 12.62
CA VAL A 505 11.13 7.24 11.78
C VAL A 505 10.58 7.53 10.38
N PHE A 506 9.89 6.58 9.75
CA PHE A 506 9.26 6.79 8.44
C PHE A 506 8.16 7.85 8.50
N ALA A 507 7.32 7.84 9.53
CA ALA A 507 6.25 8.82 9.71
C ALA A 507 6.82 10.24 9.85
N LEU A 508 7.85 10.43 10.69
CA LEU A 508 8.51 11.73 10.88
C LEU A 508 9.14 12.23 9.58
N ARG A 509 9.83 11.37 8.86
CA ARG A 509 10.47 11.73 7.59
C ARG A 509 9.44 12.08 6.50
N ARG A 510 8.38 11.28 6.39
CA ARG A 510 7.31 11.52 5.41
C ARG A 510 6.51 12.78 5.74
N SER A 511 6.25 13.04 7.03
CA SER A 511 5.55 14.26 7.45
C SER A 511 6.37 15.50 7.15
N GLY A 512 7.71 15.47 7.34
CA GLY A 512 8.60 16.57 6.95
C GLY A 512 8.57 16.85 5.45
N LYS A 513 8.66 15.81 4.61
CA LYS A 513 8.52 15.96 3.14
C LYS A 513 7.13 16.48 2.73
N LEU A 514 6.07 16.03 3.41
CA LEU A 514 4.72 16.50 3.16
C LEU A 514 4.56 17.98 3.52
N ALA A 515 5.10 18.39 4.68
CA ALA A 515 5.03 19.78 5.14
C ALA A 515 5.72 20.72 4.12
N THR A 516 6.97 20.44 3.73
CA THR A 516 7.71 21.21 2.72
C THR A 516 6.96 21.25 1.37
N THR A 517 6.36 20.15 0.94
CA THR A 517 5.59 20.09 -0.31
C THR A 517 4.30 20.93 -0.20
N MET A 518 3.64 20.91 0.95
CA MET A 518 2.44 21.72 1.19
C MET A 518 2.77 23.21 1.23
N GLU A 519 3.87 23.59 1.88
CA GLU A 519 4.35 24.98 1.89
C GLU A 519 4.70 25.47 0.49
N ALA A 520 5.46 24.68 -0.29
CA ALA A 520 5.79 24.98 -1.67
C ALA A 520 4.56 25.13 -2.59
N ARG A 521 3.43 24.50 -2.22
CA ARG A 521 2.14 24.63 -2.92
C ARG A 521 1.24 25.73 -2.35
N GLY A 522 1.78 26.63 -1.51
CA GLY A 522 1.07 27.77 -0.94
C GLY A 522 0.14 27.41 0.23
N PHE A 523 0.38 26.28 0.92
CA PHE A 523 -0.37 25.98 2.13
C PHE A 523 -0.03 27.02 3.22
N GLY A 524 -1.05 27.70 3.73
CA GLY A 524 -0.86 28.74 4.75
C GLY A 524 -0.84 30.17 4.22
N THR A 525 -0.82 30.40 2.89
CA THR A 525 -0.96 31.75 2.32
C THR A 525 -2.36 32.31 2.57
N SER A 526 -2.45 33.65 2.62
CA SER A 526 -3.70 34.39 2.92
C SER A 526 -4.65 34.55 1.71
N GLY A 527 -4.31 33.98 0.54
CA GLY A 527 -5.11 34.09 -0.68
C GLY A 527 -6.42 33.29 -0.64
N ALA A 528 -7.42 33.76 -1.40
CA ALA A 528 -8.68 33.01 -1.60
C ALA A 528 -8.38 31.66 -2.28
N ARG A 529 -8.87 30.58 -1.65
CA ARG A 529 -8.63 29.22 -2.15
C ARG A 529 -9.64 28.84 -3.23
N THR A 530 -9.15 28.27 -4.33
CA THR A 530 -9.97 27.63 -5.36
C THR A 530 -10.01 26.11 -5.14
N TRP A 531 -11.12 25.49 -5.51
CA TRP A 531 -11.33 24.05 -5.34
C TRP A 531 -11.32 23.35 -6.69
N ALA A 532 -10.46 22.36 -6.84
CA ALA A 532 -10.36 21.55 -8.05
C ALA A 532 -11.59 20.66 -8.27
N ARG A 533 -12.27 20.28 -7.16
CA ARG A 533 -13.48 19.45 -7.19
C ARG A 533 -14.58 20.16 -6.40
N PRO A 534 -15.68 20.58 -7.06
CA PRO A 534 -16.80 21.17 -6.37
C PRO A 534 -17.62 20.09 -5.66
N SER A 535 -17.79 20.24 -4.33
CA SER A 535 -18.66 19.39 -3.53
C SER A 535 -20.05 20.06 -3.42
N ARG A 536 -21.06 19.43 -4.01
CA ARG A 536 -22.43 19.98 -4.02
C ARG A 536 -23.41 18.98 -3.42
N LEU A 537 -24.40 19.47 -2.70
CA LEU A 537 -25.55 18.67 -2.28
C LEU A 537 -26.48 18.44 -3.47
N ARG A 538 -27.03 17.25 -3.57
CA ARG A 538 -27.94 16.80 -4.63
C ARG A 538 -29.29 16.42 -4.03
N ALA A 539 -30.31 16.24 -4.87
CA ALA A 539 -31.62 15.76 -4.43
C ALA A 539 -31.56 14.42 -3.67
N ALA A 540 -30.61 13.55 -4.04
CA ALA A 540 -30.36 12.29 -3.31
C ALA A 540 -29.91 12.53 -1.85
N ASP A 541 -29.19 13.61 -1.58
CA ASP A 541 -28.75 13.95 -0.22
C ASP A 541 -29.93 14.45 0.62
N ALA A 542 -30.80 15.25 0.02
CA ALA A 542 -32.02 15.71 0.68
C ALA A 542 -32.96 14.54 0.99
N SER A 543 -33.11 13.57 0.08
CA SER A 543 -33.91 12.35 0.32
C SER A 543 -33.33 11.50 1.44
N LEU A 544 -31.97 11.38 1.52
CA LEU A 544 -31.32 10.66 2.59
C LEU A 544 -31.56 11.32 3.96
N ILE A 545 -31.45 12.65 4.05
CA ILE A 545 -31.71 13.39 5.29
C ILE A 545 -33.19 13.28 5.68
N ALA A 546 -34.12 13.33 4.70
CA ALA A 546 -35.55 13.13 4.97
C ALA A 546 -35.85 11.75 5.56
N VAL A 547 -35.23 10.70 5.03
CA VAL A 547 -35.32 9.34 5.60
C VAL A 547 -34.72 9.29 7.00
N ALA A 548 -33.56 9.93 7.22
CA ALA A 548 -32.90 9.97 8.52
C ALA A 548 -33.72 10.70 9.60
N ILE A 549 -34.58 11.66 9.22
CA ILE A 549 -35.54 12.31 10.11
C ILE A 549 -36.77 11.41 10.32
N ALA A 550 -37.28 10.78 9.23
CA ALA A 550 -38.50 10.00 9.28
C ALA A 550 -38.37 8.76 10.19
N VAL A 551 -37.25 8.04 10.14
CA VAL A 551 -37.04 6.81 10.90
C VAL A 551 -37.20 7.04 12.43
N PRO A 552 -36.44 7.94 13.08
CA PRO A 552 -36.60 8.16 14.51
C PRO A 552 -37.95 8.80 14.85
N THR A 553 -38.50 9.67 13.98
CA THR A 553 -39.80 10.29 14.20
C THR A 553 -40.92 9.23 14.25
N ILE A 554 -40.94 8.29 13.30
CA ILE A 554 -41.90 7.18 13.29
C ILE A 554 -41.71 6.30 14.52
N ALA A 555 -40.46 5.94 14.84
CA ALA A 555 -40.12 5.10 15.97
C ALA A 555 -40.60 5.69 17.31
N LEU A 556 -40.33 6.99 17.53
CA LEU A 556 -40.75 7.68 18.73
C LEU A 556 -42.28 7.87 18.80
N THR A 557 -42.91 8.18 17.68
CA THR A 557 -44.40 8.32 17.60
C THR A 557 -45.10 7.00 17.96
N VAL A 558 -44.59 5.88 17.45
CA VAL A 558 -45.11 4.55 17.76
C VAL A 558 -44.92 4.23 19.25
N SER A 559 -43.75 4.56 19.82
CA SER A 559 -43.46 4.34 21.25
C SER A 559 -44.40 5.16 22.15
N VAL A 560 -44.66 6.42 21.80
CA VAL A 560 -45.68 7.26 22.50
C VAL A 560 -47.07 6.69 22.37
N TRP A 561 -47.45 6.23 21.18
CA TRP A 561 -48.77 5.68 20.94
C TRP A 561 -49.02 4.37 21.69
N VAL A 562 -47.99 3.52 21.82
CA VAL A 562 -48.05 2.27 22.60
C VAL A 562 -47.95 2.55 24.12
N GLY A 563 -47.61 3.77 24.53
CA GLY A 563 -47.49 4.15 25.94
C GLY A 563 -46.20 3.64 26.64
N THR A 564 -45.20 3.23 25.87
CA THR A 564 -43.91 2.73 26.40
C THR A 564 -42.81 3.78 26.40
N PHE A 565 -43.10 4.99 25.94
CA PHE A 565 -42.12 6.08 25.86
C PHE A 565 -41.55 6.43 27.21
N ALA A 566 -40.24 6.24 27.38
CA ALA A 566 -39.49 6.56 28.58
C ALA A 566 -38.23 7.34 28.21
N LEU A 567 -38.00 8.46 28.85
CA LEU A 567 -36.76 9.24 28.71
C LEU A 567 -35.66 8.70 29.62
N VAL A 568 -34.42 8.83 29.16
CA VAL A 568 -33.23 8.53 29.97
C VAL A 568 -33.21 9.50 31.16
N GLY A 569 -33.25 8.98 32.40
CA GLY A 569 -33.17 9.78 33.62
C GLY A 569 -34.52 10.18 34.28
N ARG A 570 -35.64 9.64 33.81
CA ARG A 570 -36.95 9.76 34.50
C ARG A 570 -37.47 8.40 34.91
#